data_1c74b5492c0afbe491fa20d3a9acfa3e
#
_entry.id   1c74b5492c0afbe491fa20d3a9acfa3e
#
_cell.length_a   1.000
_cell.length_b   1.000
_cell.length_c   1.000
_cell.angle_alpha   90.00
_cell.angle_beta   90.00
_cell.angle_gamma   90.00
#
_symmetry.space_group_name_H-M   'P 1'
#
loop_
_entity.id
_entity.type
_entity.pdbx_description
1 polymer ?
#
loop_
_entity_poly.entity_id
_entity_poly.type
_entity_poly.pdbx_seq_one_letter_code
_entity_poly.pdbx_strand_id
1 'polypeptide(L)'
;MTVAFLLVMAAFVRLLTVTEGHLDGSGAALGLLVGLLALPPLTGVVWAAAGGSVYAAGVGVGPRLWYHQFASGRFVQVGALPFAVYVGGFGAAAGRRPQTPFRVMLAFAAAVGVAGLATVAVTTSGLLFGLGAAALICVTSYFADRRPVAPLPAALSEFEARSRARLTPVVLAVQRRDDAEVVRLTADVPAVPAHWTDSFLLALRAGALAETATATDAVHTLRTALTGPEDAMTPMVRTYLAIALFRAVLRDEVSPEHHASVVDEIRDRATRNAAFARSMELADVLAAQTAYLDGDWPRAIARSRRAARRQPPGHRADPYAIAALAAVANGDRSRAARYLKTARRNNPAARLVQVAATVLETPDRSDGGTALETPTSV
;
A
#
# COMPACT_ATOMS: atom_id res chain seq x y z
N MET A 1 13.52 13.18 -0.15
CA MET A 1 12.87 13.49 -1.45
C MET A 1 12.70 14.99 -1.69
N THR A 2 12.16 15.76 -0.78
CA THR A 2 11.81 17.17 -0.98
C THR A 2 12.99 18.10 -1.29
N VAL A 3 14.14 17.93 -0.60
CA VAL A 3 15.31 18.83 -0.78
C VAL A 3 16.00 18.65 -2.14
N ALA A 4 16.22 17.41 -2.59
CA ALA A 4 16.83 17.15 -3.89
C ALA A 4 15.94 17.63 -5.04
N PHE A 5 14.61 17.44 -4.93
CA PHE A 5 13.64 17.97 -5.89
C PHE A 5 13.66 19.50 -5.93
N LEU A 6 13.66 20.17 -4.78
CA LEU A 6 13.72 21.63 -4.70
C LEU A 6 15.03 22.19 -5.27
N LEU A 7 16.17 21.53 -5.04
CA LEU A 7 17.46 21.92 -5.60
C LEU A 7 17.49 21.78 -7.13
N VAL A 8 16.94 20.69 -7.67
CA VAL A 8 16.84 20.48 -9.13
C VAL A 8 15.88 21.50 -9.75
N MET A 9 14.74 21.77 -9.11
CA MET A 9 13.81 22.82 -9.56
C MET A 9 14.44 24.22 -9.50
N ALA A 10 15.16 24.53 -8.43
CA ALA A 10 15.87 25.81 -8.32
C ALA A 10 16.97 25.94 -9.38
N ALA A 11 17.75 24.89 -9.64
CA ALA A 11 18.73 24.84 -10.71
C ALA A 11 18.08 24.99 -12.09
N PHE A 12 16.93 24.36 -12.33
CA PHE A 12 16.16 24.49 -13.56
C PHE A 12 15.65 25.92 -13.78
N VAL A 13 15.05 26.54 -12.75
CA VAL A 13 14.56 27.91 -12.79
C VAL A 13 15.75 28.86 -13.06
N ARG A 14 16.88 28.67 -12.37
CA ARG A 14 18.07 29.47 -12.58
C ARG A 14 18.64 29.30 -13.99
N LEU A 15 18.61 28.11 -14.55
CA LEU A 15 19.04 27.85 -15.91
C LEU A 15 18.12 28.53 -16.92
N LEU A 16 16.81 28.53 -16.70
CA LEU A 16 15.85 29.27 -17.51
C LEU A 16 16.09 30.78 -17.47
N THR A 17 16.40 31.35 -16.29
CA THR A 17 16.70 32.81 -16.18
C THR A 17 18.03 33.20 -16.83
N VAL A 18 19.02 32.32 -16.83
CA VAL A 18 20.33 32.58 -17.51
C VAL A 18 20.21 32.45 -19.02
N THR A 19 19.26 31.65 -19.52
CA THR A 19 19.01 31.44 -20.95
C THR A 19 17.92 32.35 -21.52
N GLU A 20 17.48 33.37 -20.76
CA GLU A 20 16.52 34.36 -21.23
C GLU A 20 16.97 34.98 -22.56
N GLY A 21 16.14 34.78 -23.59
CA GLY A 21 16.40 35.23 -24.98
C GLY A 21 16.84 34.12 -25.95
N HIS A 22 17.26 32.94 -25.49
CA HIS A 22 17.67 31.83 -26.36
C HIS A 22 16.74 30.62 -26.33
N LEU A 23 15.94 30.47 -25.29
CA LEU A 23 15.00 29.36 -25.15
C LEU A 23 13.55 29.84 -24.96
N ASP A 24 12.62 29.18 -25.64
CA ASP A 24 11.20 29.38 -25.38
C ASP A 24 10.84 28.86 -23.98
N GLY A 25 10.67 29.77 -23.03
CA GLY A 25 10.35 29.44 -21.64
C GLY A 25 9.00 28.71 -21.47
N SER A 26 8.02 29.02 -22.32
CA SER A 26 6.73 28.34 -22.33
C SER A 26 6.85 26.92 -22.84
N GLY A 27 7.62 26.71 -23.88
CA GLY A 27 7.97 25.37 -24.38
C GLY A 27 8.74 24.55 -23.36
N ALA A 28 9.70 25.18 -22.62
CA ALA A 28 10.45 24.49 -21.57
C ALA A 28 9.53 24.01 -20.40
N ALA A 29 8.61 24.88 -19.97
CA ALA A 29 7.64 24.53 -18.94
C ALA A 29 6.70 23.41 -19.41
N LEU A 30 6.20 23.49 -20.65
CA LEU A 30 5.39 22.45 -21.25
C LEU A 30 6.16 21.14 -21.41
N GLY A 31 7.40 21.19 -21.89
CA GLY A 31 8.27 20.02 -22.03
C GLY A 31 8.57 19.35 -20.70
N LEU A 32 8.80 20.13 -19.64
CA LEU A 32 8.98 19.61 -18.29
C LEU A 32 7.71 18.89 -17.81
N LEU A 33 6.55 19.52 -17.97
CA LEU A 33 5.26 18.94 -17.56
C LEU A 33 4.98 17.66 -18.33
N VAL A 34 5.09 17.67 -19.65
CA VAL A 34 4.88 16.50 -20.52
C VAL A 34 5.87 15.39 -20.15
N GLY A 35 7.14 15.75 -19.94
CA GLY A 35 8.17 14.80 -19.55
C GLY A 35 7.88 14.14 -18.20
N LEU A 36 7.51 14.92 -17.18
CA LEU A 36 7.14 14.39 -15.87
C LEU A 36 5.90 13.47 -15.91
N LEU A 37 5.02 13.67 -16.86
CA LEU A 37 3.82 12.82 -17.06
C LEU A 37 4.09 11.59 -17.93
N ALA A 38 4.91 11.70 -18.97
CA ALA A 38 5.13 10.65 -19.96
C ALA A 38 6.31 9.71 -19.62
N LEU A 39 7.41 10.24 -19.09
CA LEU A 39 8.63 9.45 -18.86
C LEU A 39 8.43 8.28 -17.87
N PRO A 40 7.74 8.43 -16.74
CA PRO A 40 7.56 7.32 -15.81
C PRO A 40 6.76 6.15 -16.39
N PRO A 41 5.64 6.31 -17.11
CA PRO A 41 5.01 5.18 -17.78
C PRO A 41 5.94 4.56 -18.84
N LEU A 42 6.71 5.37 -19.58
CA LEU A 42 7.70 4.86 -20.54
C LEU A 42 8.82 4.08 -19.85
N THR A 43 9.36 4.58 -18.73
CA THR A 43 10.34 3.81 -17.94
C THR A 43 9.74 2.52 -17.38
N GLY A 44 8.45 2.51 -17.03
CA GLY A 44 7.71 1.30 -16.64
C GLY A 44 7.61 0.28 -17.77
N VAL A 45 7.37 0.73 -18.99
CA VAL A 45 7.37 -0.13 -20.19
C VAL A 45 8.76 -0.69 -20.46
N VAL A 46 9.80 0.16 -20.40
CA VAL A 46 11.21 -0.27 -20.56
C VAL A 46 11.59 -1.27 -19.47
N TRP A 47 11.19 -1.04 -18.23
CA TRP A 47 11.38 -1.99 -17.12
C TRP A 47 10.73 -3.34 -17.42
N ALA A 48 9.47 -3.34 -17.89
CA ALA A 48 8.75 -4.57 -18.23
C ALA A 48 9.40 -5.29 -19.42
N ALA A 49 9.81 -4.56 -20.46
CA ALA A 49 10.50 -5.10 -21.63
C ALA A 49 11.86 -5.72 -21.26
N ALA A 50 12.56 -5.13 -20.28
CA ALA A 50 13.81 -5.66 -19.74
C ALA A 50 13.60 -6.89 -18.83
N GLY A 51 12.36 -7.34 -18.63
CA GLY A 51 12.01 -8.52 -17.82
C GLY A 51 11.73 -8.20 -16.35
N GLY A 52 11.47 -6.95 -16.02
CA GLY A 52 10.96 -6.55 -14.71
C GLY A 52 9.46 -6.83 -14.59
N SER A 53 8.98 -7.06 -13.37
CA SER A 53 7.57 -7.21 -13.11
C SER A 53 6.96 -5.89 -12.60
N VAL A 54 5.91 -5.42 -13.28
CA VAL A 54 5.14 -4.24 -12.89
C VAL A 54 3.78 -4.71 -12.37
N TYR A 55 3.40 -4.30 -11.17
CA TYR A 55 2.08 -4.57 -10.60
C TYR A 55 1.23 -3.31 -10.45
N ALA A 56 1.83 -2.14 -10.43
CA ALA A 56 1.14 -0.87 -10.27
C ALA A 56 1.77 0.22 -11.12
N ALA A 57 0.96 1.10 -11.67
CA ALA A 57 1.41 2.34 -12.28
C ALA A 57 0.45 3.46 -11.89
N GLY A 58 0.95 4.67 -11.77
CA GLY A 58 0.09 5.79 -11.42
C GLY A 58 0.71 7.14 -11.69
N VAL A 59 -0.17 8.11 -11.88
CA VAL A 59 0.15 9.52 -12.04
C VAL A 59 -0.54 10.30 -10.94
N GLY A 60 0.21 11.18 -10.30
CA GLY A 60 -0.31 12.09 -9.31
C GLY A 60 -0.34 11.54 -7.87
N VAL A 61 -0.47 12.48 -6.94
CA VAL A 61 -0.60 12.24 -5.50
C VAL A 61 -1.94 12.79 -4.99
N GLY A 62 -2.29 12.47 -3.75
CA GLY A 62 -3.53 12.92 -3.12
C GLY A 62 -4.74 12.02 -3.41
N PRO A 63 -5.96 12.56 -3.34
CA PRO A 63 -7.17 11.78 -3.59
C PRO A 63 -7.16 11.13 -4.97
N ARG A 64 -7.56 9.87 -5.03
CA ARG A 64 -7.65 9.13 -6.30
C ARG A 64 -8.84 9.65 -7.12
N LEU A 65 -8.56 10.20 -8.31
CA LEU A 65 -9.59 10.62 -9.27
C LEU A 65 -10.04 9.46 -10.12
N TRP A 66 -9.12 8.58 -10.51
CA TRP A 66 -9.40 7.43 -11.33
C TRP A 66 -8.55 6.23 -10.89
N TYR A 67 -9.14 5.05 -10.99
CA TYR A 67 -8.49 3.78 -10.67
C TYR A 67 -9.05 2.69 -11.57
N HIS A 68 -8.17 1.94 -12.19
CA HIS A 68 -8.53 0.77 -12.98
C HIS A 68 -7.67 -0.41 -12.57
N GLN A 69 -8.31 -1.53 -12.25
CA GLN A 69 -7.65 -2.79 -11.94
C GLN A 69 -7.93 -3.79 -13.05
N PHE A 70 -6.87 -4.37 -13.61
CA PHE A 70 -6.95 -5.43 -14.59
C PHE A 70 -7.24 -6.77 -13.92
N ALA A 71 -7.79 -7.72 -14.68
CA ALA A 71 -8.04 -9.09 -14.21
C ALA A 71 -6.76 -9.79 -13.68
N SER A 72 -5.58 -9.39 -14.17
CA SER A 72 -4.29 -9.85 -13.65
C SER A 72 -3.95 -9.39 -12.23
N GLY A 73 -4.74 -8.51 -11.63
CA GLY A 73 -4.46 -7.83 -10.35
C GLY A 73 -3.59 -6.58 -10.50
N ARG A 74 -3.00 -6.32 -11.66
CA ARG A 74 -2.29 -5.07 -11.95
C ARG A 74 -3.26 -3.90 -11.90
N PHE A 75 -2.78 -2.73 -11.53
CA PHE A 75 -3.64 -1.56 -11.52
C PHE A 75 -2.94 -0.29 -12.02
N VAL A 76 -3.77 0.63 -12.50
CA VAL A 76 -3.37 1.98 -12.87
C VAL A 76 -4.25 2.96 -12.10
N GLN A 77 -3.65 4.04 -11.61
CA GLN A 77 -4.40 5.08 -10.90
C GLN A 77 -3.95 6.49 -11.27
N VAL A 78 -4.88 7.44 -11.13
CA VAL A 78 -4.63 8.87 -11.29
C VAL A 78 -5.03 9.58 -10.00
N GLY A 79 -4.08 10.32 -9.42
CA GLY A 79 -4.30 11.19 -8.27
C GLY A 79 -4.69 12.61 -8.68
N ALA A 80 -5.23 13.38 -7.74
CA ALA A 80 -5.74 14.73 -7.99
C ALA A 80 -4.62 15.75 -8.31
N LEU A 81 -3.42 15.51 -7.83
CA LEU A 81 -2.27 16.41 -8.02
C LEU A 81 -1.25 15.70 -8.91
N PRO A 82 -0.98 16.16 -10.17
CA PRO A 82 -0.16 15.44 -11.15
C PRO A 82 1.36 15.57 -10.91
N PHE A 83 1.79 15.79 -9.68
CA PHE A 83 3.20 16.08 -9.36
C PHE A 83 4.08 14.84 -9.14
N ALA A 84 3.54 13.65 -9.22
CA ALA A 84 4.34 12.44 -9.10
C ALA A 84 3.81 11.35 -10.02
N VAL A 85 4.74 10.57 -10.55
CA VAL A 85 4.40 9.33 -11.23
C VAL A 85 5.16 8.22 -10.55
N TYR A 86 4.51 7.09 -10.36
CA TYR A 86 5.15 5.94 -9.77
C TYR A 86 4.86 4.68 -10.59
N VAL A 87 5.84 3.82 -10.59
CA VAL A 87 5.71 2.45 -11.10
C VAL A 87 6.11 1.53 -9.97
N GLY A 88 5.16 0.76 -9.47
CA GLY A 88 5.40 -0.29 -8.49
C GLY A 88 5.78 -1.57 -9.20
N GLY A 89 6.94 -2.11 -8.86
CA GLY A 89 7.43 -3.36 -9.45
C GLY A 89 8.39 -4.06 -8.51
N PHE A 90 8.49 -5.37 -8.66
CA PHE A 90 9.53 -6.18 -8.05
C PHE A 90 10.51 -6.60 -9.14
N GLY A 91 11.77 -6.83 -8.79
CA GLY A 91 12.88 -7.10 -9.70
C GLY A 91 12.62 -8.11 -10.83
N ALA A 92 13.65 -8.58 -11.49
CA ALA A 92 13.54 -9.41 -12.69
C ALA A 92 12.75 -10.69 -12.48
N ALA A 93 12.05 -11.14 -13.53
CA ALA A 93 11.48 -12.48 -13.60
C ALA A 93 12.58 -13.56 -13.41
N ALA A 94 12.16 -14.75 -12.93
CA ALA A 94 13.05 -15.86 -12.68
C ALA A 94 13.97 -16.13 -13.88
N GLY A 95 15.26 -16.29 -13.65
CA GLY A 95 16.27 -16.58 -14.67
C GLY A 95 17.00 -15.37 -15.26
N ARG A 96 16.62 -14.13 -14.95
CA ARG A 96 17.37 -12.92 -15.39
C ARG A 96 18.12 -12.27 -14.23
N ARG A 97 19.25 -11.64 -14.52
CA ARG A 97 20.02 -10.89 -13.51
C ARG A 97 19.13 -9.78 -12.92
N PRO A 98 18.94 -9.72 -11.59
CA PRO A 98 17.94 -8.85 -10.95
C PRO A 98 18.17 -7.35 -11.18
N GLN A 99 19.40 -6.97 -11.52
CA GLN A 99 19.76 -5.58 -11.76
C GLN A 99 19.57 -5.14 -13.22
N THR A 100 19.32 -6.08 -14.15
CA THR A 100 19.24 -5.75 -15.59
C THR A 100 18.09 -4.81 -15.92
N PRO A 101 16.84 -5.04 -15.47
CA PRO A 101 15.74 -4.11 -15.75
C PRO A 101 16.01 -2.71 -15.22
N PHE A 102 16.63 -2.63 -14.05
CA PHE A 102 16.98 -1.38 -13.42
C PHE A 102 18.04 -0.60 -14.21
N ARG A 103 19.13 -1.28 -14.60
CA ARG A 103 20.21 -0.65 -15.39
C ARG A 103 19.71 -0.18 -16.74
N VAL A 104 18.85 -0.97 -17.40
CA VAL A 104 18.27 -0.60 -18.71
C VAL A 104 17.34 0.62 -18.55
N MET A 105 16.49 0.63 -17.55
CA MET A 105 15.61 1.77 -17.26
C MET A 105 16.42 3.06 -16.97
N LEU A 106 17.47 2.92 -16.16
CA LEU A 106 18.32 4.05 -15.80
C LEU A 106 19.09 4.58 -17.02
N ALA A 107 19.67 3.68 -17.83
CA ALA A 107 20.37 4.04 -19.07
C ALA A 107 19.43 4.74 -20.05
N PHE A 108 18.19 4.24 -20.19
CA PHE A 108 17.17 4.88 -21.03
C PHE A 108 16.85 6.30 -20.54
N ALA A 109 16.53 6.46 -19.25
CA ALA A 109 16.21 7.78 -18.70
C ALA A 109 17.40 8.76 -18.78
N ALA A 110 18.63 8.28 -18.54
CA ALA A 110 19.83 9.07 -18.69
C ALA A 110 20.08 9.48 -20.15
N ALA A 111 19.89 8.57 -21.11
CA ALA A 111 20.02 8.85 -22.54
C ALA A 111 19.02 9.92 -23.01
N VAL A 112 17.75 9.82 -22.59
CA VAL A 112 16.72 10.84 -22.87
C VAL A 112 17.10 12.18 -22.24
N GLY A 113 17.62 12.17 -21.00
CA GLY A 113 18.07 13.37 -20.31
C GLY A 113 19.22 14.08 -21.03
N VAL A 114 20.25 13.32 -21.38
CA VAL A 114 21.43 13.85 -22.09
C VAL A 114 21.05 14.35 -23.50
N ALA A 115 20.25 13.55 -24.24
CA ALA A 115 19.79 13.97 -25.56
C ALA A 115 18.96 15.25 -25.52
N GLY A 116 18.00 15.35 -24.55
CA GLY A 116 17.19 16.56 -24.38
C GLY A 116 18.00 17.79 -24.01
N LEU A 117 19.04 17.65 -23.19
CA LEU A 117 19.93 18.77 -22.86
C LEU A 117 20.88 19.13 -24.03
N ALA A 118 21.38 18.11 -24.75
CA ALA A 118 22.25 18.37 -25.91
C ALA A 118 21.53 19.12 -27.04
N THR A 119 20.20 19.01 -27.12
CA THR A 119 19.41 19.77 -28.11
C THR A 119 19.49 21.28 -27.90
N VAL A 120 19.80 21.75 -26.68
CA VAL A 120 20.03 23.19 -26.39
C VAL A 120 21.21 23.75 -27.21
N ALA A 121 22.23 22.92 -27.50
CA ALA A 121 23.37 23.30 -28.30
C ALA A 121 23.05 23.42 -29.81
N VAL A 122 21.97 22.80 -30.26
CA VAL A 122 21.62 22.68 -31.69
C VAL A 122 20.32 23.39 -32.05
N THR A 123 19.41 23.54 -31.10
CA THR A 123 18.06 24.10 -31.32
C THR A 123 17.67 25.04 -30.17
N THR A 124 16.85 26.03 -30.46
CA THR A 124 16.22 26.91 -29.45
C THR A 124 14.92 26.28 -28.84
N SER A 125 14.70 24.98 -29.02
CA SER A 125 13.48 24.33 -28.58
C SER A 125 13.44 24.15 -27.06
N GLY A 126 12.70 25.01 -26.38
CA GLY A 126 12.42 24.88 -24.95
C GLY A 126 11.74 23.57 -24.59
N LEU A 127 10.87 23.02 -25.45
CA LEU A 127 10.17 21.78 -25.22
C LEU A 127 11.12 20.59 -25.04
N LEU A 128 12.13 20.46 -25.92
CA LEU A 128 13.10 19.35 -25.82
C LEU A 128 13.99 19.51 -24.58
N PHE A 129 14.35 20.74 -24.24
CA PHE A 129 15.07 21.06 -23.01
C PHE A 129 14.25 20.64 -21.76
N GLY A 130 12.96 21.00 -21.72
CA GLY A 130 12.05 20.62 -20.62
C GLY A 130 11.91 19.10 -20.46
N LEU A 131 11.81 18.36 -21.56
CA LEU A 131 11.79 16.89 -21.57
C LEU A 131 13.09 16.30 -21.01
N GLY A 132 14.25 16.84 -21.40
CA GLY A 132 15.55 16.42 -20.88
C GLY A 132 15.69 16.68 -19.38
N ALA A 133 15.26 17.85 -18.92
CA ALA A 133 15.24 18.19 -17.51
C ALA A 133 14.32 17.24 -16.70
N ALA A 134 13.14 16.91 -17.22
CA ALA A 134 12.24 15.95 -16.60
C ALA A 134 12.89 14.56 -16.46
N ALA A 135 13.61 14.10 -17.49
CA ALA A 135 14.30 12.82 -17.44
C ALA A 135 15.41 12.81 -16.37
N LEU A 136 16.18 13.88 -16.24
CA LEU A 136 17.19 14.00 -15.18
C LEU A 136 16.58 14.08 -13.79
N ILE A 137 15.43 14.74 -13.62
CA ILE A 137 14.69 14.77 -12.36
C ILE A 137 14.26 13.33 -12.00
N CYS A 138 13.74 12.56 -12.95
CA CYS A 138 13.39 11.14 -12.72
C CYS A 138 14.59 10.31 -12.28
N VAL A 139 15.75 10.47 -12.94
CA VAL A 139 17.01 9.78 -12.60
C VAL A 139 17.50 10.19 -11.21
N THR A 140 17.58 11.48 -10.92
CA THR A 140 18.08 11.98 -9.62
C THR A 140 17.15 11.61 -8.47
N SER A 141 15.82 11.67 -8.67
CA SER A 141 14.84 11.25 -7.68
C SER A 141 14.99 9.78 -7.34
N TYR A 142 15.31 8.96 -8.33
CA TYR A 142 15.55 7.55 -8.15
C TYR A 142 16.83 7.27 -7.33
N PHE A 143 17.89 8.03 -7.53
CA PHE A 143 19.12 7.91 -6.72
C PHE A 143 18.96 8.49 -5.32
N ALA A 144 18.23 9.57 -5.16
CA ALA A 144 17.98 10.20 -3.86
C ALA A 144 17.17 9.30 -2.89
N ASP A 145 16.36 8.41 -3.44
CA ASP A 145 15.57 7.45 -2.63
C ASP A 145 16.37 6.19 -2.23
N ARG A 146 17.59 6.03 -2.78
CA ARG A 146 18.49 4.95 -2.39
C ARG A 146 19.40 5.43 -1.25
N ARG A 147 19.13 4.91 -0.05
CA ARG A 147 20.21 4.77 0.94
C ARG A 147 21.27 3.86 0.30
N PRO A 148 22.57 4.18 0.44
CA PRO A 148 23.63 3.33 -0.07
C PRO A 148 23.48 1.97 0.60
N VAL A 149 22.87 1.02 -0.11
CA VAL A 149 22.89 -0.37 0.29
C VAL A 149 24.30 -0.84 -0.02
N ALA A 150 25.05 -1.19 1.00
CA ALA A 150 26.36 -1.81 0.82
C ALA A 150 26.25 -2.94 -0.21
N PRO A 151 27.26 -3.13 -1.07
CA PRO A 151 27.23 -4.19 -2.07
C PRO A 151 27.05 -5.53 -1.37
N LEU A 152 25.87 -6.13 -1.54
CA LEU A 152 25.55 -7.43 -1.00
C LEU A 152 26.45 -8.49 -1.65
N PRO A 153 26.98 -9.45 -0.91
CA PRO A 153 27.68 -10.61 -1.46
C PRO A 153 26.86 -11.27 -2.57
N ALA A 154 27.50 -11.79 -3.60
CA ALA A 154 26.81 -12.34 -4.78
C ALA A 154 25.77 -13.42 -4.43
N ALA A 155 26.06 -14.26 -3.43
CA ALA A 155 25.13 -15.29 -2.92
C ALA A 155 23.85 -14.69 -2.32
N LEU A 156 23.96 -13.59 -1.59
CA LEU A 156 22.80 -12.87 -1.03
C LEU A 156 22.00 -12.16 -2.12
N SER A 157 22.65 -11.67 -3.18
CA SER A 157 21.96 -11.04 -4.30
C SER A 157 21.13 -12.05 -5.10
N GLU A 158 21.58 -13.29 -5.21
CA GLU A 158 20.85 -14.36 -5.90
C GLU A 158 19.68 -14.87 -5.06
N PHE A 159 19.88 -15.01 -3.76
CA PHE A 159 18.79 -15.34 -2.82
C PHE A 159 17.73 -14.25 -2.81
N GLU A 160 18.13 -12.99 -2.75
CA GLU A 160 17.22 -11.84 -2.78
C GLU A 160 16.45 -11.75 -4.11
N ALA A 161 17.08 -12.09 -5.23
CA ALA A 161 16.44 -12.15 -6.52
C ALA A 161 15.36 -13.25 -6.59
N ARG A 162 15.65 -14.44 -6.07
CA ARG A 162 14.69 -15.55 -6.00
C ARG A 162 13.52 -15.20 -5.08
N SER A 163 13.81 -14.62 -3.91
CA SER A 163 12.79 -14.20 -2.96
C SER A 163 11.87 -13.10 -3.53
N ARG A 164 12.44 -12.13 -4.25
CA ARG A 164 11.67 -11.07 -4.92
C ARG A 164 10.81 -11.59 -6.07
N ALA A 165 11.27 -12.62 -6.81
CA ALA A 165 10.48 -13.24 -7.87
C ALA A 165 9.18 -13.86 -7.31
N ARG A 166 9.18 -14.31 -6.05
CA ARG A 166 7.99 -14.84 -5.36
C ARG A 166 6.99 -13.75 -4.93
N LEU A 167 7.44 -12.50 -4.72
CA LEU A 167 6.58 -11.43 -4.24
C LEU A 167 5.51 -11.04 -5.26
N THR A 168 5.87 -10.98 -6.55
CA THR A 168 4.95 -10.50 -7.59
C THR A 168 3.66 -11.33 -7.69
N PRO A 169 3.70 -12.68 -7.81
CA PRO A 169 2.47 -13.46 -7.89
C PRO A 169 1.62 -13.33 -6.62
N VAL A 170 2.24 -13.28 -5.44
CA VAL A 170 1.52 -13.11 -4.17
C VAL A 170 0.84 -11.74 -4.10
N VAL A 171 1.55 -10.65 -4.43
CA VAL A 171 0.97 -9.31 -4.43
C VAL A 171 -0.17 -9.19 -5.46
N LEU A 172 -0.02 -9.79 -6.64
CA LEU A 172 -1.09 -9.82 -7.63
C LEU A 172 -2.31 -10.60 -7.14
N ALA A 173 -2.13 -11.72 -6.43
CA ALA A 173 -3.22 -12.46 -5.79
C ALA A 173 -3.92 -11.61 -4.71
N VAL A 174 -3.15 -10.93 -3.84
CA VAL A 174 -3.71 -9.98 -2.86
C VAL A 174 -4.54 -8.88 -3.54
N GLN A 175 -4.03 -8.31 -4.63
CA GLN A 175 -4.75 -7.26 -5.37
C GLN A 175 -6.07 -7.78 -5.99
N ARG A 176 -6.11 -9.03 -6.43
CA ARG A 176 -7.34 -9.68 -6.92
C ARG A 176 -8.28 -10.13 -5.81
N ARG A 177 -7.85 -10.07 -4.53
CA ARG A 177 -8.57 -10.68 -3.39
C ARG A 177 -8.72 -12.19 -3.54
N ASP A 178 -7.75 -12.82 -4.16
CA ASP A 178 -7.65 -14.26 -4.29
C ASP A 178 -6.91 -14.82 -3.08
N ASP A 179 -7.59 -14.79 -1.94
CA ASP A 179 -6.99 -15.13 -0.65
C ASP A 179 -6.57 -16.61 -0.60
N ALA A 180 -7.29 -17.50 -1.28
CA ALA A 180 -6.91 -18.91 -1.39
C ALA A 180 -5.58 -19.08 -2.14
N GLU A 181 -5.39 -18.34 -3.23
CA GLU A 181 -4.15 -18.34 -3.98
C GLU A 181 -2.98 -17.73 -3.19
N VAL A 182 -3.23 -16.68 -2.37
CA VAL A 182 -2.22 -16.14 -1.46
C VAL A 182 -1.74 -17.22 -0.48
N VAL A 183 -2.66 -17.95 0.15
CA VAL A 183 -2.31 -19.04 1.07
C VAL A 183 -1.51 -20.13 0.36
N ARG A 184 -1.93 -20.52 -0.85
CA ARG A 184 -1.23 -21.53 -1.66
C ARG A 184 0.19 -21.09 -2.05
N LEU A 185 0.36 -19.85 -2.53
CA LEU A 185 1.65 -19.31 -2.97
C LEU A 185 2.64 -19.06 -1.82
N THR A 186 2.15 -19.02 -0.59
CA THR A 186 2.97 -18.77 0.60
C THR A 186 3.10 -20.02 1.50
N ALA A 187 2.60 -21.19 1.06
CA ALA A 187 2.55 -22.40 1.87
C ALA A 187 3.94 -22.90 2.33
N ASP A 188 4.97 -22.67 1.52
CA ASP A 188 6.37 -23.08 1.76
C ASP A 188 7.22 -22.00 2.46
N VAL A 189 6.61 -20.87 2.84
CA VAL A 189 7.32 -19.83 3.62
C VAL A 189 7.53 -20.35 5.04
N PRO A 190 8.78 -20.30 5.57
CA PRO A 190 9.06 -20.76 6.92
C PRO A 190 8.27 -19.96 7.95
N ALA A 191 7.73 -20.65 8.97
CA ALA A 191 6.91 -20.01 10.01
C ALA A 191 7.69 -18.96 10.82
N VAL A 192 8.99 -19.20 11.03
CA VAL A 192 9.94 -18.23 11.60
C VAL A 192 10.72 -17.63 10.45
N PRO A 193 10.59 -16.31 10.17
CA PRO A 193 11.23 -15.70 9.02
C PRO A 193 12.77 -15.66 9.21
N ALA A 194 13.47 -16.00 8.13
CA ALA A 194 14.93 -15.86 8.06
C ALA A 194 15.33 -14.57 7.32
N HIS A 195 14.39 -13.96 6.58
CA HIS A 195 14.63 -12.79 5.76
C HIS A 195 13.39 -11.88 5.71
N TRP A 196 13.56 -10.58 5.44
CA TRP A 196 12.47 -9.61 5.38
C TRP A 196 11.36 -9.98 4.37
N THR A 197 11.70 -10.72 3.30
CA THR A 197 10.71 -11.22 2.33
C THR A 197 9.79 -12.27 2.93
N ASP A 198 10.30 -13.11 3.85
CA ASP A 198 9.50 -14.09 4.56
C ASP A 198 8.50 -13.39 5.49
N SER A 199 8.98 -12.40 6.26
CA SER A 199 8.12 -11.55 7.11
C SER A 199 7.02 -10.86 6.32
N PHE A 200 7.35 -10.32 5.14
CA PHE A 200 6.38 -9.72 4.23
C PHE A 200 5.34 -10.74 3.75
N LEU A 201 5.78 -11.91 3.29
CA LEU A 201 4.90 -12.97 2.80
C LEU A 201 4.01 -13.54 3.91
N LEU A 202 4.55 -13.73 5.12
CA LEU A 202 3.78 -14.18 6.29
C LEU A 202 2.71 -13.17 6.70
N ALA A 203 2.98 -11.87 6.62
CA ALA A 203 1.98 -10.85 6.87
C ALA A 203 0.83 -10.91 5.84
N LEU A 204 1.13 -11.09 4.55
CA LEU A 204 0.11 -11.26 3.51
C LEU A 204 -0.66 -12.57 3.68
N ARG A 205 0.02 -13.69 4.00
CA ARG A 205 -0.61 -14.98 4.30
C ARG A 205 -1.59 -14.86 5.45
N ALA A 206 -1.20 -14.19 6.53
CA ALA A 206 -2.09 -14.02 7.68
C ALA A 206 -3.34 -13.20 7.32
N GLY A 207 -3.20 -12.15 6.49
CA GLY A 207 -4.34 -11.41 5.96
C GLY A 207 -5.31 -12.33 5.20
N ALA A 208 -4.79 -13.22 4.37
CA ALA A 208 -5.58 -14.18 3.60
C ALA A 208 -6.19 -15.30 4.48
N LEU A 209 -5.45 -15.82 5.47
CA LEU A 209 -5.96 -16.79 6.43
C LEU A 209 -7.15 -16.25 7.23
N ALA A 210 -7.10 -14.99 7.63
CA ALA A 210 -8.23 -14.34 8.30
C ALA A 210 -9.51 -14.30 7.45
N GLU A 211 -9.40 -14.42 6.12
CA GLU A 211 -10.56 -14.50 5.21
C GLU A 211 -10.96 -15.95 4.87
N THR A 212 -10.00 -16.85 4.70
CA THR A 212 -10.25 -18.23 4.23
C THR A 212 -10.37 -19.25 5.34
N ALA A 213 -9.79 -18.98 6.51
CA ALA A 213 -9.81 -19.85 7.69
C ALA A 213 -10.34 -19.09 8.92
N THR A 214 -9.56 -19.05 10.01
CA THR A 214 -9.90 -18.30 11.22
C THR A 214 -9.00 -17.10 11.42
N ALA A 215 -9.44 -16.09 12.17
CA ALA A 215 -8.56 -15.00 12.57
C ALA A 215 -7.52 -15.49 13.59
N THR A 216 -7.84 -16.52 14.35
CA THR A 216 -6.90 -17.18 15.27
C THR A 216 -5.74 -17.83 14.53
N ASP A 217 -5.95 -18.46 13.38
CA ASP A 217 -4.87 -19.00 12.53
C ASP A 217 -3.93 -17.90 12.05
N ALA A 218 -4.51 -16.75 11.66
CA ALA A 218 -3.73 -15.57 11.28
C ALA A 218 -2.90 -15.04 12.45
N VAL A 219 -3.50 -14.95 13.64
CA VAL A 219 -2.81 -14.53 14.89
C VAL A 219 -1.66 -15.49 15.22
N HIS A 220 -1.90 -16.80 15.17
CA HIS A 220 -0.87 -17.80 15.41
C HIS A 220 0.30 -17.66 14.45
N THR A 221 0.01 -17.56 13.15
CA THR A 221 1.04 -17.35 12.10
C THR A 221 1.91 -16.12 12.39
N LEU A 222 1.28 -14.99 12.75
CA LEU A 222 2.01 -13.74 13.00
C LEU A 222 2.78 -13.75 14.33
N ARG A 223 2.24 -14.37 15.37
CA ARG A 223 2.95 -14.54 16.65
C ARG A 223 4.19 -15.42 16.48
N THR A 224 4.06 -16.53 15.73
CA THR A 224 5.21 -17.38 15.40
C THR A 224 6.25 -16.61 14.58
N ALA A 225 5.83 -15.83 13.59
CA ALA A 225 6.74 -14.99 12.81
C ALA A 225 7.53 -13.98 13.69
N LEU A 226 6.93 -13.47 14.77
CA LEU A 226 7.57 -12.53 15.70
C LEU A 226 8.54 -13.19 16.67
N THR A 227 8.67 -14.51 16.71
CA THR A 227 9.73 -15.20 17.46
C THR A 227 11.09 -15.18 16.74
N GLY A 228 11.09 -14.83 15.48
CA GLY A 228 12.29 -14.68 14.65
C GLY A 228 13.04 -13.36 14.92
N PRO A 229 14.18 -13.18 14.26
CA PRO A 229 14.96 -11.94 14.35
C PRO A 229 14.16 -10.75 13.78
N GLU A 230 14.34 -9.58 14.38
CA GLU A 230 13.72 -8.36 13.86
C GLU A 230 14.35 -7.94 12.52
N ASP A 231 13.50 -7.60 11.58
CA ASP A 231 13.88 -7.13 10.24
C ASP A 231 13.10 -5.87 9.82
N ALA A 232 13.32 -5.40 8.59
CA ALA A 232 12.66 -4.22 8.06
C ALA A 232 11.12 -4.37 7.93
N MET A 233 10.60 -5.60 7.90
CA MET A 233 9.17 -5.90 7.78
C MET A 233 8.52 -6.31 9.12
N THR A 234 9.28 -6.45 10.19
CA THR A 234 8.74 -6.72 11.54
C THR A 234 7.61 -5.74 11.93
N PRO A 235 7.70 -4.42 11.65
CA PRO A 235 6.58 -3.50 11.91
C PRO A 235 5.32 -3.83 11.10
N MET A 236 5.45 -4.39 9.90
CA MET A 236 4.33 -4.87 9.09
C MET A 236 3.66 -6.08 9.77
N VAL A 237 4.44 -7.06 10.20
CA VAL A 237 3.95 -8.25 10.92
C VAL A 237 3.19 -7.83 12.17
N ARG A 238 3.73 -6.90 12.98
CA ARG A 238 3.07 -6.35 14.17
C ARG A 238 1.76 -5.61 13.84
N THR A 239 1.72 -4.87 12.73
CA THR A 239 0.53 -4.16 12.25
C THR A 239 -0.57 -5.13 11.82
N TYR A 240 -0.21 -6.16 11.04
CA TYR A 240 -1.15 -7.19 10.63
C TYR A 240 -1.64 -8.04 11.81
N LEU A 241 -0.81 -8.24 12.83
CA LEU A 241 -1.24 -8.91 14.06
C LEU A 241 -2.32 -8.12 14.80
N ALA A 242 -2.19 -6.79 14.91
CA ALA A 242 -3.25 -5.96 15.49
C ALA A 242 -4.57 -6.09 14.69
N ILE A 243 -4.50 -6.11 13.36
CA ILE A 243 -5.68 -6.29 12.48
C ILE A 243 -6.29 -7.69 12.67
N ALA A 244 -5.47 -8.75 12.75
CA ALA A 244 -5.95 -10.12 12.95
C ALA A 244 -6.58 -10.30 14.34
N LEU A 245 -5.98 -9.76 15.39
CA LEU A 245 -6.54 -9.76 16.75
C LEU A 245 -7.90 -9.05 16.81
N PHE A 246 -8.02 -7.88 16.16
CA PHE A 246 -9.31 -7.18 16.06
C PHE A 246 -10.38 -8.03 15.38
N ARG A 247 -10.02 -8.74 14.29
CA ARG A 247 -10.95 -9.65 13.62
C ARG A 247 -11.33 -10.83 14.49
N ALA A 248 -10.38 -11.38 15.26
CA ALA A 248 -10.66 -12.46 16.22
C ALA A 248 -11.65 -12.01 17.31
N VAL A 249 -11.50 -10.79 17.84
CA VAL A 249 -12.44 -10.19 18.78
C VAL A 249 -13.83 -10.04 18.15
N LEU A 250 -13.95 -9.49 16.95
CA LEU A 250 -15.26 -9.30 16.29
C LEU A 250 -15.96 -10.60 15.90
N ARG A 251 -15.24 -11.71 15.86
CA ARG A 251 -15.77 -13.03 15.45
C ARG A 251 -15.97 -13.95 16.63
N ASP A 252 -15.85 -13.44 17.87
CA ASP A 252 -15.91 -14.21 19.12
C ASP A 252 -14.95 -15.41 19.14
N GLU A 253 -13.78 -15.27 18.45
CA GLU A 253 -12.71 -16.27 18.44
C GLU A 253 -11.75 -16.13 19.64
N VAL A 254 -11.96 -15.12 20.47
CA VAL A 254 -11.19 -14.84 21.71
C VAL A 254 -12.05 -15.21 22.90
N SER A 255 -11.49 -16.03 23.80
CA SER A 255 -12.23 -16.38 25.03
C SER A 255 -12.47 -15.14 25.90
N PRO A 256 -13.60 -15.08 26.63
CA PRO A 256 -13.96 -13.92 27.45
C PRO A 256 -12.87 -13.51 28.45
N GLU A 257 -12.17 -14.48 29.03
CA GLU A 257 -11.07 -14.26 29.99
C GLU A 257 -9.85 -13.54 29.37
N HIS A 258 -9.62 -13.70 28.06
CA HIS A 258 -8.51 -13.06 27.33
C HIS A 258 -8.92 -11.79 26.60
N HIS A 259 -10.22 -11.46 26.58
CA HIS A 259 -10.74 -10.37 25.78
C HIS A 259 -10.07 -9.01 26.12
N ALA A 260 -10.01 -8.66 27.40
CA ALA A 260 -9.40 -7.40 27.85
C ALA A 260 -7.92 -7.31 27.45
N SER A 261 -7.14 -8.37 27.70
CA SER A 261 -5.71 -8.40 27.36
C SER A 261 -5.46 -8.30 25.85
N VAL A 262 -6.32 -8.90 25.03
CA VAL A 262 -6.22 -8.80 23.56
C VAL A 262 -6.54 -7.38 23.08
N VAL A 263 -7.55 -6.73 23.66
CA VAL A 263 -7.89 -5.33 23.35
C VAL A 263 -6.72 -4.41 23.69
N ASP A 264 -6.07 -4.58 24.83
CA ASP A 264 -4.90 -3.80 25.22
C ASP A 264 -3.69 -4.08 24.30
N GLU A 265 -3.50 -5.33 23.89
CA GLU A 265 -2.47 -5.68 22.90
C GLU A 265 -2.72 -4.97 21.56
N ILE A 266 -3.97 -4.88 21.08
CA ILE A 266 -4.33 -4.16 19.85
C ILE A 266 -3.96 -2.67 19.98
N ARG A 267 -4.33 -2.03 21.09
CA ARG A 267 -4.05 -0.60 21.36
C ARG A 267 -2.55 -0.31 21.39
N ASP A 268 -1.81 -1.12 22.11
CA ASP A 268 -0.35 -1.00 22.23
C ASP A 268 0.33 -1.12 20.85
N ARG A 269 -0.02 -2.15 20.08
CA ARG A 269 0.53 -2.35 18.73
C ARG A 269 0.15 -1.25 17.76
N ALA A 270 -1.09 -0.75 17.81
CA ALA A 270 -1.53 0.36 16.97
C ALA A 270 -0.71 1.62 17.26
N THR A 271 -0.40 1.88 18.52
CA THR A 271 0.39 3.03 18.97
C THR A 271 1.86 2.89 18.56
N ARG A 272 2.49 1.78 18.88
CA ARG A 272 3.93 1.55 18.60
C ARG A 272 4.22 1.51 17.09
N ASN A 273 3.31 1.01 16.27
CA ASN A 273 3.51 0.89 14.83
C ASN A 273 2.88 2.03 14.02
N ALA A 274 2.45 3.12 14.66
CA ALA A 274 1.75 4.22 14.00
C ALA A 274 2.53 4.86 12.85
N ALA A 275 3.87 4.95 12.95
CA ALA A 275 4.72 5.49 11.89
C ALA A 275 4.72 4.58 10.64
N PHE A 276 4.88 3.28 10.84
CA PHE A 276 4.82 2.29 9.77
C PHE A 276 3.41 2.22 9.16
N ALA A 277 2.38 2.19 9.98
CA ALA A 277 0.99 2.16 9.52
C ALA A 277 0.65 3.38 8.63
N ARG A 278 1.23 4.55 8.92
CA ARG A 278 1.09 5.74 8.04
C ARG A 278 1.76 5.53 6.68
N SER A 279 2.94 4.94 6.63
CA SER A 279 3.64 4.68 5.36
C SER A 279 2.92 3.66 4.48
N MET A 280 2.17 2.75 5.09
CA MET A 280 1.39 1.70 4.40
C MET A 280 -0.10 2.05 4.21
N GLU A 281 -0.51 3.29 4.47
CA GLU A 281 -1.91 3.75 4.42
C GLU A 281 -2.88 2.97 5.35
N LEU A 282 -2.35 2.25 6.35
CA LEU A 282 -3.12 1.45 7.31
C LEU A 282 -3.47 2.21 8.60
N ALA A 283 -2.95 3.43 8.79
CA ALA A 283 -3.16 4.20 10.02
C ALA A 283 -4.64 4.49 10.31
N ASP A 284 -5.43 4.81 9.28
CA ASP A 284 -6.86 5.05 9.47
C ASP A 284 -7.64 3.74 9.73
N VAL A 285 -7.12 2.57 9.26
CA VAL A 285 -7.70 1.25 9.59
C VAL A 285 -7.50 0.95 11.07
N LEU A 286 -6.26 1.03 11.58
CA LEU A 286 -5.96 0.82 13.00
C LEU A 286 -6.70 1.81 13.89
N ALA A 287 -6.74 3.10 13.50
CA ALA A 287 -7.46 4.11 14.26
C ALA A 287 -8.99 3.90 14.27
N ALA A 288 -9.56 3.27 13.24
CA ALA A 288 -10.96 2.88 13.23
C ALA A 288 -11.22 1.70 14.17
N GLN A 289 -10.32 0.73 14.16
CA GLN A 289 -10.40 -0.47 15.01
C GLN A 289 -10.26 -0.11 16.50
N THR A 290 -9.27 0.71 16.86
CA THR A 290 -9.10 1.16 18.25
C THR A 290 -10.28 2.01 18.71
N ALA A 291 -10.76 2.97 17.90
CA ALA A 291 -11.94 3.75 18.24
C ALA A 291 -13.21 2.88 18.41
N TYR A 292 -13.34 1.81 17.61
CA TYR A 292 -14.43 0.85 17.79
C TYR A 292 -14.33 0.13 19.14
N LEU A 293 -13.16 -0.35 19.52
CA LEU A 293 -12.94 -1.02 20.80
C LEU A 293 -13.07 -0.09 22.01
N ASP A 294 -12.84 1.21 21.81
CA ASP A 294 -13.00 2.25 22.84
C ASP A 294 -14.47 2.74 22.98
N GLY A 295 -15.41 2.23 22.14
CA GLY A 295 -16.78 2.71 22.12
C GLY A 295 -16.96 4.10 21.49
N ASP A 296 -15.92 4.66 20.89
CA ASP A 296 -15.98 5.95 20.17
C ASP A 296 -16.52 5.72 18.73
N TRP A 297 -17.80 5.43 18.65
CA TRP A 297 -18.47 5.07 17.40
C TRP A 297 -18.39 6.17 16.34
N PRO A 298 -18.59 7.47 16.66
CA PRO A 298 -18.44 8.54 15.69
C PRO A 298 -17.04 8.57 15.06
N ARG A 299 -16.01 8.42 15.89
CA ARG A 299 -14.62 8.40 15.43
C ARG A 299 -14.30 7.13 14.63
N ALA A 300 -14.80 5.97 15.05
CA ALA A 300 -14.66 4.71 14.30
C ALA A 300 -15.25 4.85 12.89
N ILE A 301 -16.47 5.40 12.75
CA ILE A 301 -17.11 5.66 11.46
C ILE A 301 -16.28 6.63 10.60
N ALA A 302 -15.83 7.74 11.18
CA ALA A 302 -15.07 8.75 10.45
C ALA A 302 -13.74 8.20 9.93
N ARG A 303 -13.01 7.43 10.75
CA ARG A 303 -11.74 6.79 10.39
C ARG A 303 -11.93 5.68 9.35
N SER A 304 -12.95 4.83 9.51
CA SER A 304 -13.30 3.80 8.54
C SER A 304 -13.59 4.39 7.15
N ARG A 305 -14.38 5.46 7.08
CA ARG A 305 -14.65 6.15 5.80
C ARG A 305 -13.38 6.74 5.18
N ARG A 306 -12.46 7.26 5.99
CA ARG A 306 -11.18 7.77 5.50
C ARG A 306 -10.30 6.64 4.98
N ALA A 307 -10.21 5.52 5.69
CA ALA A 307 -9.53 4.32 5.25
C ALA A 307 -10.07 3.82 3.90
N ALA A 308 -11.41 3.70 3.78
CA ALA A 308 -12.05 3.24 2.55
C ALA A 308 -11.73 4.13 1.33
N ARG A 309 -11.63 5.45 1.50
CA ARG A 309 -11.28 6.36 0.41
C ARG A 309 -9.85 6.18 -0.10
N ARG A 310 -8.94 5.72 0.76
CA ARG A 310 -7.52 5.52 0.42
C ARG A 310 -7.26 4.15 -0.19
N GLN A 311 -8.09 3.16 0.12
CA GLN A 311 -7.90 1.80 -0.35
C GLN A 311 -8.45 1.57 -1.78
N PRO A 312 -7.86 0.61 -2.54
CA PRO A 312 -8.43 0.12 -3.79
C PRO A 312 -9.85 -0.40 -3.60
N PRO A 313 -10.72 -0.39 -4.63
CA PRO A 313 -12.12 -0.79 -4.51
C PRO A 313 -12.33 -2.12 -3.78
N GLY A 314 -11.64 -3.20 -4.17
CA GLY A 314 -11.77 -4.52 -3.54
C GLY A 314 -11.41 -4.55 -2.04
N HIS A 315 -10.59 -3.62 -1.56
CA HIS A 315 -10.17 -3.54 -0.16
C HIS A 315 -11.02 -2.57 0.69
N ARG A 316 -12.03 -1.91 0.09
CA ARG A 316 -12.92 -0.97 0.80
C ARG A 316 -13.99 -1.67 1.63
N ALA A 317 -14.20 -2.96 1.41
CA ALA A 317 -15.24 -3.73 2.08
C ALA A 317 -15.08 -3.73 3.60
N ASP A 318 -13.88 -4.05 4.10
CA ASP A 318 -13.61 -4.14 5.53
C ASP A 318 -13.80 -2.79 6.26
N PRO A 319 -13.24 -1.67 5.81
CA PRO A 319 -13.53 -0.36 6.42
C PRO A 319 -15.02 -0.03 6.44
N TYR A 320 -15.77 -0.30 5.37
CA TYR A 320 -17.21 -0.05 5.37
C TYR A 320 -17.97 -1.01 6.30
N ALA A 321 -17.52 -2.26 6.47
CA ALA A 321 -18.08 -3.18 7.43
C ALA A 321 -17.86 -2.68 8.87
N ILE A 322 -16.65 -2.20 9.22
CA ILE A 322 -16.38 -1.57 10.52
C ILE A 322 -17.28 -0.34 10.73
N ALA A 323 -17.46 0.50 9.70
CA ALA A 323 -18.37 1.64 9.79
C ALA A 323 -19.82 1.21 10.00
N ALA A 324 -20.27 0.10 9.43
CA ALA A 324 -21.60 -0.45 9.65
C ALA A 324 -21.76 -0.97 11.08
N LEU A 325 -20.80 -1.74 11.59
CA LEU A 325 -20.80 -2.23 12.98
C LEU A 325 -20.83 -1.07 13.99
N ALA A 326 -19.98 -0.05 13.79
CA ALA A 326 -19.95 1.13 14.64
C ALA A 326 -21.28 1.92 14.56
N ALA A 327 -21.95 1.97 13.41
CA ALA A 327 -23.23 2.63 13.28
C ALA A 327 -24.36 1.84 13.98
N VAL A 328 -24.35 0.50 13.96
CA VAL A 328 -25.26 -0.31 14.76
C VAL A 328 -25.07 -0.05 16.24
N ALA A 329 -23.81 -0.10 16.72
CA ALA A 329 -23.51 0.15 18.13
C ALA A 329 -23.87 1.58 18.59
N ASN A 330 -23.88 2.55 17.65
CA ASN A 330 -24.33 3.92 17.88
C ASN A 330 -25.87 4.10 17.74
N GLY A 331 -26.64 3.03 17.55
CA GLY A 331 -28.10 3.07 17.40
C GLY A 331 -28.60 3.52 16.01
N ASP A 332 -27.74 3.78 15.03
CA ASP A 332 -28.12 4.26 13.69
C ASP A 332 -28.15 3.09 12.67
N ARG A 333 -29.16 2.23 12.79
CA ARG A 333 -29.36 1.07 11.91
C ARG A 333 -29.55 1.49 10.43
N SER A 334 -30.15 2.64 10.16
CA SER A 334 -30.36 3.14 8.81
C SER A 334 -29.03 3.46 8.12
N ARG A 335 -28.12 4.07 8.85
CA ARG A 335 -26.77 4.39 8.39
C ARG A 335 -25.92 3.12 8.26
N ALA A 336 -26.05 2.18 9.18
CA ALA A 336 -25.40 0.88 9.13
C ALA A 336 -25.77 0.14 7.87
N ALA A 337 -27.07 0.07 7.51
CA ALA A 337 -27.55 -0.57 6.27
C ALA A 337 -26.92 0.05 5.01
N ARG A 338 -26.77 1.40 4.96
CA ARG A 338 -26.09 2.08 3.84
C ARG A 338 -24.62 1.68 3.74
N TYR A 339 -23.91 1.61 4.86
CA TYR A 339 -22.50 1.20 4.86
C TYR A 339 -22.35 -0.27 4.49
N LEU A 340 -23.19 -1.16 5.03
CA LEU A 340 -23.19 -2.58 4.67
C LEU A 340 -23.47 -2.80 3.19
N LYS A 341 -24.46 -2.09 2.61
CA LYS A 341 -24.72 -2.11 1.17
C LYS A 341 -23.48 -1.72 0.36
N THR A 342 -22.73 -0.71 0.82
CA THR A 342 -21.49 -0.28 0.17
C THR A 342 -20.38 -1.32 0.34
N ALA A 343 -20.25 -1.92 1.52
CA ALA A 343 -19.31 -2.99 1.78
C ALA A 343 -19.56 -4.21 0.88
N ARG A 344 -20.81 -4.68 0.80
CA ARG A 344 -21.26 -5.80 -0.08
C ARG A 344 -20.95 -5.54 -1.57
N ARG A 345 -21.09 -4.30 -2.04
CA ARG A 345 -20.75 -3.94 -3.43
C ARG A 345 -19.26 -4.05 -3.73
N ASN A 346 -18.40 -3.85 -2.74
CA ASN A 346 -16.95 -3.92 -2.92
C ASN A 346 -16.44 -5.36 -2.79
N ASN A 347 -16.91 -6.13 -1.80
CA ASN A 347 -16.61 -7.55 -1.63
C ASN A 347 -17.67 -8.21 -0.74
N PRO A 348 -18.68 -8.88 -1.32
CA PRO A 348 -19.74 -9.53 -0.55
C PRO A 348 -19.24 -10.75 0.25
N ALA A 349 -18.15 -11.37 -0.18
CA ALA A 349 -17.58 -12.56 0.47
C ALA A 349 -16.67 -12.23 1.66
N ALA A 350 -16.28 -10.95 1.86
CA ALA A 350 -15.42 -10.60 2.97
C ALA A 350 -16.05 -10.96 4.33
N ARG A 351 -15.27 -11.61 5.19
CA ARG A 351 -15.76 -12.10 6.48
C ARG A 351 -16.34 -11.00 7.37
N LEU A 352 -15.69 -9.83 7.44
CA LEU A 352 -16.23 -8.71 8.21
C LEU A 352 -17.57 -8.20 7.67
N VAL A 353 -17.80 -8.30 6.36
CA VAL A 353 -19.09 -7.95 5.75
C VAL A 353 -20.17 -8.92 6.21
N GLN A 354 -19.85 -10.21 6.34
CA GLN A 354 -20.77 -11.22 6.86
C GLN A 354 -21.09 -10.97 8.34
N VAL A 355 -20.06 -10.67 9.16
CA VAL A 355 -20.26 -10.31 10.58
C VAL A 355 -21.18 -9.09 10.71
N ALA A 356 -20.91 -8.03 9.95
CA ALA A 356 -21.74 -6.81 9.99
C ALA A 356 -23.18 -7.06 9.49
N ALA A 357 -23.37 -7.99 8.56
CA ALA A 357 -24.68 -8.41 8.10
C ALA A 357 -25.45 -9.12 9.21
N THR A 358 -24.84 -10.12 9.86
CA THR A 358 -25.45 -10.85 10.97
C THR A 358 -25.87 -9.91 12.10
N VAL A 359 -24.97 -8.98 12.51
CA VAL A 359 -25.27 -8.02 13.57
C VAL A 359 -26.42 -7.09 13.19
N LEU A 360 -26.49 -6.63 11.95
CA LEU A 360 -27.56 -5.75 11.49
C LEU A 360 -28.90 -6.48 11.33
N GLU A 361 -28.90 -7.75 10.91
CA GLU A 361 -30.08 -8.58 10.68
C GLU A 361 -30.65 -9.15 11.99
N THR A 362 -29.85 -9.21 13.06
CA THR A 362 -30.36 -9.59 14.39
C THR A 362 -31.27 -8.48 14.90
N PRO A 363 -32.57 -8.76 15.16
CA PRO A 363 -33.48 -7.76 15.71
C PRO A 363 -32.98 -7.31 17.07
N ASP A 364 -33.17 -6.00 17.38
CA ASP A 364 -32.88 -5.49 18.72
C ASP A 364 -33.65 -6.34 19.76
N ARG A 365 -32.91 -7.08 20.57
CA ARG A 365 -33.44 -7.67 21.78
C ARG A 365 -33.68 -6.58 22.86
N SER A 366 -34.25 -5.45 22.46
CA SER A 366 -34.54 -4.35 23.38
C SER A 366 -35.74 -4.59 24.28
N ASP A 367 -36.39 -5.78 24.16
CA ASP A 367 -37.42 -6.19 25.11
C ASP A 367 -36.90 -7.33 26.01
N GLY A 368 -36.12 -6.96 27.01
CA GLY A 368 -35.77 -7.84 28.13
C GLY A 368 -34.32 -8.26 28.27
N GLY A 369 -33.50 -7.41 28.82
CA GLY A 369 -32.40 -7.77 29.71
C GLY A 369 -31.11 -8.26 29.08
N THR A 370 -30.10 -7.55 29.42
CA THR A 370 -28.65 -7.67 29.25
C THR A 370 -28.09 -6.98 28.00
N ALA A 371 -27.94 -5.67 28.13
CA ALA A 371 -26.85 -4.94 27.50
C ALA A 371 -25.55 -5.70 27.73
N LEU A 372 -24.73 -5.84 26.67
CA LEU A 372 -23.30 -6.11 26.86
C LEU A 372 -22.79 -5.16 27.94
N GLU A 373 -22.65 -5.66 29.16
CA GLU A 373 -22.09 -4.91 30.28
C GLU A 373 -20.71 -4.43 29.84
N THR A 374 -20.64 -3.16 29.53
CA THR A 374 -19.38 -2.43 29.53
C THR A 374 -18.79 -2.65 30.92
N PRO A 375 -17.57 -3.18 31.08
CA PRO A 375 -16.94 -3.29 32.38
C PRO A 375 -16.77 -1.86 32.90
N THR A 376 -17.60 -1.50 33.87
CA THR A 376 -17.46 -0.29 34.68
C THR A 376 -16.09 -0.35 35.33
N SER A 377 -15.24 0.59 34.99
CA SER A 377 -13.97 0.86 35.65
C SER A 377 -14.13 0.95 37.18
N VAL A 378 -13.48 0.08 37.92
CA VAL A 378 -13.07 0.29 39.31
C VAL A 378 -11.60 0.64 39.34
#